data_c664db0af14c1736e9c6852a5382cbfe
#
_entry.id   c664db0af14c1736e9c6852a5382cbfe
#
_cell.length_a   1.000
_cell.length_b   1.000
_cell.length_c   1.000
_cell.angle_alpha   90.00
_cell.angle_beta   90.00
_cell.angle_gamma   90.00
#
_symmetry.space_group_name_H-M   'P 1'
#
loop_
_entity.id
_entity.type
_entity.pdbx_description
1 polymer ?
#
loop_
_entity_poly.entity_id
_entity_poly.type
_entity_poly.pdbx_seq_one_letter_code
_entity_poly.pdbx_strand_id
1 'polypeptide(L)'
;MRIAKNIIITIAIIFSLIYALNLEYFVKGVRVVYLNGYTTVYIDDYKYFDNEIINTSNPKDWILHTNYNNYKEDPSFEEFNSEMETSAFLIIENDSLLVEKYYDGYDDSSMTNSFSISKTILSLILGKAIEDGFIKSLDQKVIEFIPELKGKFAKDVRIIDLAQMSSGLKWNESTLNPFSVIAKTYFVDDLNKLILDQPFEKTPGKKFDYSSGNTQFLSIVIERATGKKIAEYFSENFWQKMNAQNDALWQLDSYESGNVKAFCCFISTAKDISRIGKLYLNNGDWNGTRLINSSFIENSIKAKVSDIYGIGTWLTNYKGLDIAMMRGHLGQYVIIIPEKKLIITRTGKKYMDNGAIEITEDSFIYIDEALRILDN
;
A
#
# COMPACT_ATOMS: atom_id res chain seq x y z
N MET A 1 11.55 15.82 -48.94
CA MET A 1 12.18 16.85 -48.05
C MET A 1 11.18 17.71 -47.29
N ARG A 2 10.20 18.38 -47.96
CA ARG A 2 9.24 19.30 -47.31
C ARG A 2 8.33 18.58 -46.26
N ILE A 3 7.84 17.37 -46.56
CA ILE A 3 6.99 16.56 -45.65
C ILE A 3 7.78 16.14 -44.42
N ALA A 4 9.00 15.63 -44.56
CA ALA A 4 9.84 15.24 -43.40
C ALA A 4 10.17 16.44 -42.51
N LYS A 5 10.44 17.62 -43.08
CA LYS A 5 10.66 18.85 -42.31
C LYS A 5 9.40 19.27 -41.50
N ASN A 6 8.23 19.18 -42.12
CA ASN A 6 6.97 19.50 -41.39
C ASN A 6 6.70 18.52 -40.25
N ILE A 7 6.94 17.21 -40.45
CA ILE A 7 6.82 16.21 -39.38
C ILE A 7 7.76 16.51 -38.22
N ILE A 8 9.03 16.82 -38.49
CA ILE A 8 10.00 17.16 -37.43
C ILE A 8 9.56 18.42 -36.67
N ILE A 9 9.10 19.47 -37.37
CA ILE A 9 8.61 20.69 -36.73
C ILE A 9 7.38 20.40 -35.85
N THR A 10 6.44 19.58 -36.35
CA THR A 10 5.24 19.21 -35.58
C THR A 10 5.62 18.44 -34.31
N ILE A 11 6.53 17.47 -34.41
CA ILE A 11 7.04 16.71 -33.26
C ILE A 11 7.71 17.67 -32.24
N ALA A 12 8.57 18.58 -32.70
CA ALA A 12 9.23 19.54 -31.83
C ALA A 12 8.23 20.46 -31.09
N ILE A 13 7.16 20.89 -31.79
CA ILE A 13 6.09 21.69 -31.19
C ILE A 13 5.35 20.87 -30.12
N ILE A 14 5.03 19.61 -30.41
CA ILE A 14 4.34 18.70 -29.43
C ILE A 14 5.22 18.55 -28.19
N PHE A 15 6.51 18.22 -28.34
CA PHE A 15 7.42 18.11 -27.19
C PHE A 15 7.54 19.42 -26.40
N SER A 16 7.62 20.55 -27.10
CA SER A 16 7.66 21.88 -26.42
C SER A 16 6.38 22.16 -25.65
N LEU A 17 5.21 21.77 -26.17
CA LEU A 17 3.93 21.92 -25.49
C LEU A 17 3.82 20.99 -24.28
N ILE A 18 4.24 19.73 -24.40
CA ILE A 18 4.27 18.77 -23.28
C ILE A 18 5.09 19.36 -22.12
N TYR A 19 6.29 19.84 -22.42
CA TYR A 19 7.16 20.44 -21.41
C TYR A 19 6.57 21.75 -20.83
N ALA A 20 6.08 22.67 -21.66
CA ALA A 20 5.51 23.96 -21.23
C ALA A 20 4.24 23.79 -20.37
N LEU A 21 3.52 22.69 -20.55
CA LEU A 21 2.29 22.37 -19.80
C LEU A 21 2.52 21.39 -18.63
N ASN A 22 3.78 21.00 -18.35
CA ASN A 22 4.17 20.00 -17.33
C ASN A 22 3.38 18.68 -17.48
N LEU A 23 3.35 18.15 -18.70
CA LEU A 23 2.63 16.92 -19.06
C LEU A 23 3.56 15.71 -19.22
N GLU A 24 4.82 15.78 -18.78
CA GLU A 24 5.79 14.68 -18.85
C GLU A 24 5.28 13.44 -18.13
N TYR A 25 4.62 13.62 -16.98
CA TYR A 25 3.99 12.54 -16.24
C TYR A 25 2.96 11.77 -17.08
N PHE A 26 2.20 12.49 -17.93
CA PHE A 26 1.22 11.87 -18.83
C PHE A 26 1.88 11.01 -19.89
N VAL A 27 2.98 11.48 -20.48
CA VAL A 27 3.76 10.69 -21.46
C VAL A 27 4.34 9.44 -20.82
N LYS A 28 4.87 9.57 -19.58
CA LYS A 28 5.34 8.42 -18.78
C LYS A 28 4.20 7.43 -18.54
N GLY A 29 3.02 7.91 -18.16
CA GLY A 29 1.82 7.09 -17.99
C GLY A 29 1.40 6.34 -19.27
N VAL A 30 1.37 7.02 -20.41
CA VAL A 30 1.08 6.39 -21.71
C VAL A 30 2.09 5.28 -22.00
N ARG A 31 3.40 5.54 -21.80
CA ARG A 31 4.46 4.56 -22.05
C ARG A 31 4.35 3.34 -21.13
N VAL A 32 4.10 3.55 -19.84
CA VAL A 32 4.09 2.48 -18.84
C VAL A 32 2.80 1.66 -18.89
N VAL A 33 1.67 2.31 -19.12
CA VAL A 33 0.35 1.67 -19.06
C VAL A 33 -0.12 1.28 -20.47
N TYR A 34 -0.47 2.26 -21.29
CA TYR A 34 -1.17 1.99 -22.55
C TYR A 34 -0.33 1.27 -23.60
N LEU A 35 0.98 1.58 -23.73
CA LEU A 35 1.84 0.89 -24.67
C LEU A 35 2.18 -0.55 -24.25
N ASN A 36 1.92 -0.91 -22.99
CA ASN A 36 2.02 -2.28 -22.48
C ASN A 36 0.67 -3.02 -22.48
N GLY A 37 -0.38 -2.42 -23.07
CA GLY A 37 -1.70 -3.07 -23.23
C GLY A 37 -2.61 -2.98 -22.01
N TYR A 38 -2.29 -2.15 -21.02
CA TYR A 38 -3.10 -1.95 -19.83
C TYR A 38 -3.91 -0.66 -19.91
N THR A 39 -4.97 -0.56 -19.11
CA THR A 39 -5.81 0.64 -18.97
C THR A 39 -5.57 1.40 -17.66
N THR A 40 -4.87 0.75 -16.71
CA THR A 40 -4.47 1.30 -15.41
C THR A 40 -3.09 0.76 -15.03
N VAL A 41 -2.51 1.27 -13.94
CA VAL A 41 -1.32 0.70 -13.31
C VAL A 41 -1.53 -0.77 -12.96
N TYR A 42 -0.48 -1.59 -12.96
CA TYR A 42 -0.59 -3.04 -12.81
C TYR A 42 0.52 -3.62 -11.93
N ILE A 43 0.36 -4.87 -11.49
CA ILE A 43 1.21 -5.44 -10.44
C ILE A 43 2.68 -5.61 -10.83
N ASP A 44 3.00 -5.62 -12.12
CA ASP A 44 4.36 -5.78 -12.67
C ASP A 44 4.96 -4.46 -13.18
N ASP A 45 4.26 -3.33 -13.04
CA ASP A 45 4.70 -2.04 -13.61
C ASP A 45 5.93 -1.44 -12.93
N TYR A 46 6.25 -1.92 -11.73
CA TYR A 46 7.44 -1.50 -10.97
C TYR A 46 8.74 -1.61 -11.78
N LYS A 47 8.79 -2.49 -12.77
CA LYS A 47 9.94 -2.71 -13.67
C LYS A 47 10.26 -1.48 -14.55
N TYR A 48 9.34 -0.54 -14.66
CA TYR A 48 9.47 0.68 -15.47
C TYR A 48 9.81 1.93 -14.62
N PHE A 49 10.06 1.76 -13.34
CA PHE A 49 10.34 2.82 -12.39
C PHE A 49 11.64 2.58 -11.64
N ASP A 50 12.18 3.64 -11.07
CA ASP A 50 13.25 3.55 -10.09
C ASP A 50 12.71 2.94 -8.79
N ASN A 51 13.52 2.12 -8.14
CA ASN A 51 13.11 1.43 -6.92
C ASN A 51 14.23 1.48 -5.88
N GLU A 52 13.88 1.71 -4.62
CA GLU A 52 14.76 1.54 -3.48
C GLU A 52 14.69 0.09 -2.98
N ILE A 53 15.84 -0.49 -2.64
CA ILE A 53 15.92 -1.87 -2.15
C ILE A 53 15.71 -1.89 -0.64
N ILE A 54 14.81 -2.73 -0.19
CA ILE A 54 14.56 -3.04 1.22
C ILE A 54 15.25 -4.37 1.53
N ASN A 55 16.47 -4.29 2.03
CA ASN A 55 17.27 -5.49 2.27
C ASN A 55 16.69 -6.37 3.37
N THR A 56 16.70 -7.68 3.14
CA THR A 56 16.44 -8.68 4.19
C THR A 56 17.72 -9.02 4.96
N SER A 57 17.56 -9.73 6.06
CA SER A 57 18.66 -10.28 6.87
C SER A 57 18.22 -11.59 7.51
N ASN A 58 19.08 -12.62 7.42
CA ASN A 58 18.78 -13.96 7.96
C ASN A 58 17.43 -14.50 7.47
N PRO A 59 17.21 -14.65 6.16
CA PRO A 59 15.93 -15.07 5.61
C PRO A 59 15.48 -16.41 6.17
N LYS A 60 14.18 -16.51 6.46
CA LYS A 60 13.55 -17.75 6.95
C LYS A 60 12.26 -18.01 6.20
N ASP A 61 12.05 -19.25 5.84
CA ASP A 61 10.78 -19.71 5.32
C ASP A 61 9.68 -19.64 6.38
N TRP A 62 8.42 -19.69 5.91
CA TRP A 62 7.29 -19.94 6.77
C TRP A 62 7.36 -21.35 7.33
N ILE A 63 6.95 -21.53 8.58
CA ILE A 63 6.69 -22.85 9.12
C ILE A 63 5.51 -23.43 8.37
N LEU A 64 5.67 -24.65 7.83
CA LEU A 64 4.57 -25.32 7.14
C LEU A 64 3.58 -25.90 8.16
N HIS A 65 2.30 -25.73 7.88
CA HIS A 65 1.24 -26.36 8.66
C HIS A 65 1.24 -27.88 8.47
N THR A 66 0.78 -28.65 9.45
CA THR A 66 0.70 -30.13 9.35
C THR A 66 -0.14 -30.60 8.16
N ASN A 67 -1.16 -29.82 7.79
CA ASN A 67 -2.03 -30.05 6.63
C ASN A 67 -1.65 -29.16 5.43
N TYR A 68 -0.38 -28.76 5.30
CA TYR A 68 0.05 -27.89 4.22
C TYR A 68 -0.41 -28.41 2.84
N ASN A 69 -1.16 -27.58 2.12
CA ASN A 69 -1.77 -27.87 0.82
C ASN A 69 -2.60 -29.16 0.76
N ASN A 70 -3.01 -29.70 1.91
CA ASN A 70 -3.83 -30.89 2.00
C ASN A 70 -5.28 -30.52 2.31
N TYR A 71 -6.01 -30.04 1.32
CA TYR A 71 -7.42 -29.67 1.41
C TYR A 71 -8.13 -29.99 0.09
N LYS A 72 -9.46 -30.12 0.17
CA LYS A 72 -10.27 -30.35 -1.02
C LYS A 72 -10.49 -29.00 -1.75
N GLU A 73 -10.02 -28.93 -2.97
CA GLU A 73 -10.26 -27.76 -3.85
C GLU A 73 -11.76 -27.61 -4.15
N ASP A 74 -12.20 -26.36 -4.24
CA ASP A 74 -13.52 -26.00 -4.73
C ASP A 74 -13.40 -25.52 -6.19
N PRO A 75 -13.98 -26.26 -7.17
CA PRO A 75 -13.91 -25.85 -8.57
C PRO A 75 -14.51 -24.46 -8.84
N SER A 76 -15.52 -24.03 -8.07
CA SER A 76 -16.12 -22.71 -8.22
C SER A 76 -15.17 -21.60 -7.75
N PHE A 77 -14.38 -21.87 -6.73
CA PHE A 77 -13.34 -20.94 -6.27
C PHE A 77 -12.17 -20.85 -7.24
N GLU A 78 -11.80 -21.97 -7.88
CA GLU A 78 -10.76 -21.96 -8.93
C GLU A 78 -11.22 -21.18 -10.17
N GLU A 79 -12.48 -21.31 -10.58
CA GLU A 79 -13.07 -20.48 -11.64
C GLU A 79 -13.06 -18.99 -11.27
N PHE A 80 -13.47 -18.67 -10.05
CA PHE A 80 -13.41 -17.30 -9.52
C PHE A 80 -11.98 -16.72 -9.52
N ASN A 81 -10.97 -17.50 -9.09
CA ASN A 81 -9.57 -17.07 -9.15
C ASN A 81 -9.11 -16.75 -10.57
N SER A 82 -9.56 -17.56 -11.55
CA SER A 82 -9.28 -17.31 -12.96
C SER A 82 -9.94 -16.01 -13.46
N GLU A 83 -11.20 -15.75 -13.10
CA GLU A 83 -11.91 -14.51 -13.46
C GLU A 83 -11.26 -13.28 -12.85
N MET A 84 -10.82 -13.37 -11.60
CA MET A 84 -10.16 -12.29 -10.86
C MET A 84 -8.66 -12.16 -11.22
N GLU A 85 -8.16 -12.97 -12.15
CA GLU A 85 -6.74 -13.02 -12.51
C GLU A 85 -5.84 -13.02 -11.26
N THR A 86 -6.16 -13.94 -10.33
CA THR A 86 -5.39 -14.13 -9.10
C THR A 86 -3.99 -14.62 -9.45
N SER A 87 -2.96 -14.05 -8.85
CA SER A 87 -1.57 -14.47 -9.02
C SER A 87 -1.08 -15.34 -7.86
N ALA A 88 -1.55 -15.06 -6.64
CA ALA A 88 -1.27 -15.89 -5.46
C ALA A 88 -2.45 -15.89 -4.49
N PHE A 89 -2.66 -17.02 -3.81
CA PHE A 89 -3.60 -17.18 -2.70
C PHE A 89 -2.95 -18.00 -1.60
N LEU A 90 -2.79 -17.39 -0.42
CA LEU A 90 -2.15 -18.01 0.75
C LEU A 90 -3.06 -17.92 1.96
N ILE A 91 -3.03 -18.97 2.77
CA ILE A 91 -3.68 -19.01 4.09
C ILE A 91 -2.61 -19.36 5.13
N ILE A 92 -2.48 -18.51 6.14
CA ILE A 92 -1.62 -18.74 7.30
C ILE A 92 -2.52 -18.88 8.52
N GLU A 93 -2.47 -20.03 9.17
CA GLU A 93 -3.19 -20.36 10.39
C GLU A 93 -2.22 -20.62 11.52
N ASN A 94 -2.48 -20.05 12.71
CA ASN A 94 -1.64 -20.23 13.89
C ASN A 94 -0.13 -20.08 13.58
N ASP A 95 0.23 -19.01 12.85
CA ASP A 95 1.59 -18.70 12.42
C ASP A 95 2.22 -19.70 11.43
N SER A 96 1.47 -20.66 10.89
CA SER A 96 1.94 -21.68 9.95
C SER A 96 1.23 -21.57 8.61
N LEU A 97 1.96 -21.78 7.52
CA LEU A 97 1.46 -21.71 6.15
C LEU A 97 0.63 -22.97 5.85
N LEU A 98 -0.68 -22.81 5.72
CA LEU A 98 -1.64 -23.88 5.46
C LEU A 98 -1.88 -24.05 3.96
N VAL A 99 -2.12 -22.95 3.24
CA VAL A 99 -2.36 -22.96 1.79
C VAL A 99 -1.37 -22.04 1.12
N GLU A 100 -0.77 -22.54 0.05
CA GLU A 100 0.12 -21.79 -0.83
C GLU A 100 -0.18 -22.17 -2.28
N LYS A 101 -0.82 -21.25 -3.01
CA LYS A 101 -1.17 -21.41 -4.42
C LYS A 101 -0.75 -20.23 -5.25
N TYR A 102 -0.28 -20.53 -6.44
CA TYR A 102 0.11 -19.54 -7.44
C TYR A 102 -0.57 -19.89 -8.76
N TYR A 103 -0.90 -18.84 -9.52
CA TYR A 103 -1.65 -18.94 -10.75
C TYR A 103 -0.96 -18.14 -11.86
N ASP A 104 -1.32 -18.40 -13.10
CA ASP A 104 -1.00 -17.59 -14.28
C ASP A 104 0.51 -17.37 -14.48
N GLY A 105 1.31 -18.40 -14.14
CA GLY A 105 2.77 -18.38 -14.29
C GLY A 105 3.54 -17.65 -13.19
N TYR A 106 2.84 -17.18 -12.14
CA TYR A 106 3.47 -16.69 -10.90
C TYR A 106 3.89 -17.85 -10.01
N ASP A 107 4.87 -17.60 -9.15
CA ASP A 107 5.43 -18.55 -8.19
C ASP A 107 5.81 -17.85 -6.87
N ASP A 108 6.44 -18.58 -5.98
CA ASP A 108 6.83 -18.12 -4.65
C ASP A 108 7.92 -17.03 -4.66
N SER A 109 8.61 -16.87 -5.77
CA SER A 109 9.62 -15.83 -5.98
C SER A 109 9.08 -14.60 -6.70
N SER A 110 7.85 -14.67 -7.19
CA SER A 110 7.22 -13.60 -7.98
C SER A 110 6.92 -12.38 -7.12
N MET A 111 7.52 -11.25 -7.49
CA MET A 111 7.33 -9.97 -6.82
C MET A 111 6.21 -9.19 -7.48
N THR A 112 5.30 -8.64 -6.70
CA THR A 112 4.16 -7.86 -7.17
C THR A 112 4.01 -6.55 -6.42
N ASN A 113 3.49 -5.52 -7.10
CA ASN A 113 3.16 -4.24 -6.48
C ASN A 113 1.93 -4.40 -5.56
N SER A 114 2.12 -4.16 -4.28
CA SER A 114 1.06 -4.27 -3.27
C SER A 114 0.12 -3.06 -3.22
N PHE A 115 0.44 -2.00 -3.97
CA PHE A 115 -0.30 -0.74 -3.98
C PHE A 115 -0.58 -0.21 -2.57
N SER A 116 -1.83 0.10 -2.25
CA SER A 116 -2.21 0.77 -0.99
C SER A 116 -1.97 -0.03 0.28
N ILE A 117 -1.53 -1.30 0.21
CA ILE A 117 -1.00 -2.01 1.39
C ILE A 117 0.17 -1.23 2.01
N SER A 118 0.92 -0.49 1.21
CA SER A 118 1.98 0.42 1.67
C SER A 118 1.52 1.40 2.76
N LYS A 119 0.25 1.81 2.77
CA LYS A 119 -0.30 2.71 3.79
C LYS A 119 -0.28 2.08 5.19
N THR A 120 -0.54 0.78 5.27
CA THR A 120 -0.44 0.04 6.53
C THR A 120 1.03 -0.12 6.96
N ILE A 121 1.92 -0.37 6.01
CA ILE A 121 3.37 -0.40 6.28
C ILE A 121 3.84 0.94 6.84
N LEU A 122 3.41 2.06 6.24
CA LEU A 122 3.77 3.38 6.74
C LEU A 122 3.21 3.65 8.14
N SER A 123 2.06 3.08 8.48
CA SER A 123 1.50 3.16 9.85
C SER A 123 2.37 2.44 10.87
N LEU A 124 2.96 1.28 10.53
CA LEU A 124 3.94 0.61 11.40
C LEU A 124 5.16 1.49 11.61
N ILE A 125 5.67 2.10 10.54
CA ILE A 125 6.81 3.02 10.59
C ILE A 125 6.50 4.23 11.48
N LEU A 126 5.29 4.80 11.38
CA LEU A 126 4.81 5.86 12.26
C LEU A 126 4.82 5.43 13.73
N GLY A 127 4.25 4.26 14.02
CA GLY A 127 4.22 3.71 15.39
C GLY A 127 5.61 3.53 15.96
N LYS A 128 6.56 3.06 15.15
CA LYS A 128 7.95 2.92 15.54
C LYS A 128 8.63 4.27 15.78
N ALA A 129 8.39 5.26 14.94
CA ALA A 129 8.93 6.61 15.11
C ALA A 129 8.42 7.30 16.39
N ILE A 130 7.19 6.96 16.82
CA ILE A 130 6.65 7.41 18.12
C ILE A 130 7.33 6.67 19.27
N GLU A 131 7.48 5.35 19.16
CA GLU A 131 8.13 4.52 20.18
C GLU A 131 9.60 4.94 20.40
N ASP A 132 10.32 5.24 19.30
CA ASP A 132 11.71 5.69 19.34
C ASP A 132 11.85 7.16 19.80
N GLY A 133 10.74 7.89 20.01
CA GLY A 133 10.72 9.26 20.53
C GLY A 133 10.99 10.34 19.48
N PHE A 134 11.08 10.01 18.20
CA PHE A 134 11.22 11.00 17.10
C PHE A 134 9.95 11.82 16.90
N ILE A 135 8.80 11.22 17.17
CA ILE A 135 7.47 11.84 17.16
C ILE A 135 6.89 11.70 18.57
N LYS A 136 6.42 12.80 19.16
CA LYS A 136 5.94 12.81 20.56
C LYS A 136 4.62 12.05 20.73
N SER A 137 3.71 12.17 19.79
CA SER A 137 2.40 11.52 19.81
C SER A 137 1.67 11.68 18.47
N LEU A 138 0.59 10.93 18.31
CA LEU A 138 -0.33 11.09 17.17
C LEU A 138 -1.03 12.47 17.13
N ASP A 139 -1.14 13.19 18.26
CA ASP A 139 -1.73 14.53 18.32
C ASP A 139 -0.76 15.66 17.98
N GLN A 140 0.52 15.34 17.75
CA GLN A 140 1.51 16.34 17.35
C GLN A 140 1.13 16.99 16.02
N LYS A 141 1.37 18.29 15.89
CA LYS A 141 1.00 19.04 14.70
C LYS A 141 1.95 18.78 13.53
N VAL A 142 1.40 18.55 12.36
CA VAL A 142 2.18 18.31 11.13
C VAL A 142 3.06 19.49 10.77
N ILE A 143 2.59 20.72 11.06
CA ILE A 143 3.34 21.95 10.79
C ILE A 143 4.67 22.06 11.58
N GLU A 144 4.82 21.32 12.67
CA GLU A 144 6.10 21.26 13.41
C GLU A 144 7.21 20.59 12.58
N PHE A 145 6.85 19.72 11.66
CA PHE A 145 7.75 19.02 10.75
C PHE A 145 7.75 19.63 9.34
N ILE A 146 6.62 20.19 8.91
CA ILE A 146 6.42 20.76 7.57
C ILE A 146 5.91 22.20 7.72
N PRO A 147 6.78 23.19 8.02
CA PRO A 147 6.36 24.59 8.22
C PRO A 147 5.72 25.22 6.98
N GLU A 148 6.04 24.70 5.78
CA GLU A 148 5.56 25.18 4.49
C GLU A 148 4.16 24.65 4.08
N LEU A 149 3.45 23.96 4.97
CA LEU A 149 2.09 23.49 4.69
C LEU A 149 1.17 24.60 4.19
N LYS A 150 0.33 24.28 3.20
CA LYS A 150 -0.60 25.21 2.57
C LYS A 150 -2.05 24.98 2.97
N GLY A 151 -2.86 26.03 2.89
CA GLY A 151 -4.30 25.97 3.12
C GLY A 151 -4.77 26.56 4.43
N LYS A 152 -6.08 26.81 4.49
CA LYS A 152 -6.73 27.50 5.61
C LYS A 152 -6.52 26.78 6.95
N PHE A 153 -6.49 25.44 6.92
CA PHE A 153 -6.41 24.62 8.12
C PHE A 153 -5.04 23.96 8.34
N ALA A 154 -4.02 24.35 7.59
CA ALA A 154 -2.68 23.78 7.66
C ALA A 154 -2.11 23.70 9.10
N LYS A 155 -2.34 24.74 9.91
CA LYS A 155 -1.87 24.81 11.31
C LYS A 155 -2.62 23.87 12.29
N ASP A 156 -3.77 23.35 11.87
CA ASP A 156 -4.62 22.55 12.73
C ASP A 156 -4.42 21.06 12.53
N VAL A 157 -3.83 20.64 11.40
CA VAL A 157 -3.62 19.23 11.02
C VAL A 157 -2.68 18.56 12.01
N ARG A 158 -3.12 17.41 12.56
CA ARG A 158 -2.33 16.53 13.40
C ARG A 158 -1.88 15.30 12.61
N ILE A 159 -0.88 14.61 13.10
CA ILE A 159 -0.40 13.34 12.51
C ILE A 159 -1.52 12.32 12.43
N ILE A 160 -2.36 12.21 13.47
CA ILE A 160 -3.51 11.30 13.47
C ILE A 160 -4.50 11.60 12.34
N ASP A 161 -4.69 12.89 11.99
CA ASP A 161 -5.63 13.29 10.95
C ASP A 161 -5.16 12.84 9.55
N LEU A 162 -3.83 12.77 9.33
CA LEU A 162 -3.25 12.14 8.13
C LEU A 162 -3.43 10.63 8.16
N ALA A 163 -3.05 9.98 9.26
CA ALA A 163 -3.05 8.53 9.39
C ALA A 163 -4.44 7.89 9.31
N GLN A 164 -5.49 8.63 9.73
CA GLN A 164 -6.91 8.21 9.68
C GLN A 164 -7.69 8.76 8.49
N MET A 165 -7.01 9.34 7.48
CA MET A 165 -7.66 9.89 6.30
C MET A 165 -8.73 10.95 6.61
N SER A 166 -8.43 11.86 7.54
CA SER A 166 -9.37 12.89 8.00
C SER A 166 -8.77 14.29 8.06
N SER A 167 -7.65 14.54 7.36
CA SER A 167 -6.89 15.80 7.45
C SER A 167 -7.58 17.02 6.82
N GLY A 168 -8.59 16.81 5.98
CA GLY A 168 -9.20 17.89 5.21
C GLY A 168 -8.36 18.36 4.01
N LEU A 169 -7.42 17.54 3.57
CA LEU A 169 -6.61 17.76 2.37
C LEU A 169 -7.52 17.93 1.14
N LYS A 170 -7.21 18.90 0.29
CA LYS A 170 -7.84 19.00 -1.04
C LYS A 170 -7.20 17.97 -1.96
N TRP A 171 -7.94 16.93 -2.26
CA TRP A 171 -7.44 15.80 -3.01
C TRP A 171 -8.47 15.22 -3.97
N ASN A 172 -8.01 14.62 -5.06
CA ASN A 172 -8.84 13.83 -5.97
C ASN A 172 -8.21 12.46 -6.16
N GLU A 173 -8.82 11.44 -5.57
CA GLU A 173 -8.39 10.04 -5.61
C GLU A 173 -8.86 9.28 -6.88
N SER A 174 -9.46 9.96 -7.86
CA SER A 174 -9.96 9.32 -9.08
C SER A 174 -8.82 8.76 -9.93
N THR A 175 -8.68 7.46 -9.96
CA THR A 175 -7.68 6.75 -10.79
C THR A 175 -8.08 6.69 -12.27
N LEU A 176 -9.37 6.90 -12.59
CA LEU A 176 -9.88 6.91 -13.95
C LEU A 176 -9.61 8.24 -14.69
N ASN A 177 -9.29 9.31 -13.95
CA ASN A 177 -8.99 10.60 -14.54
C ASN A 177 -7.47 10.80 -14.63
N PRO A 178 -6.87 10.77 -15.84
CA PRO A 178 -5.43 10.93 -16.00
C PRO A 178 -4.90 12.31 -15.61
N PHE A 179 -5.78 13.30 -15.41
CA PHE A 179 -5.44 14.64 -14.94
C PHE A 179 -5.68 14.84 -13.44
N SER A 180 -6.12 13.80 -12.74
CA SER A 180 -6.27 13.83 -11.28
C SER A 180 -4.91 13.97 -10.59
N VAL A 181 -4.91 14.48 -9.36
CA VAL A 181 -3.67 14.60 -8.59
C VAL A 181 -3.06 13.22 -8.30
N ILE A 182 -3.89 12.19 -8.04
CA ILE A 182 -3.39 10.82 -7.81
C ILE A 182 -2.69 10.24 -9.06
N ALA A 183 -3.22 10.49 -10.27
CA ALA A 183 -2.58 10.06 -11.50
C ALA A 183 -1.23 10.76 -11.69
N LYS A 184 -1.15 12.06 -11.37
CA LYS A 184 0.12 12.80 -11.40
C LYS A 184 1.14 12.24 -10.43
N THR A 185 0.76 11.97 -9.17
CA THR A 185 1.67 11.47 -8.14
C THR A 185 2.31 10.13 -8.51
N TYR A 186 1.65 9.32 -9.32
CA TYR A 186 2.19 8.04 -9.76
C TYR A 186 3.34 8.17 -10.76
N PHE A 187 3.38 9.25 -11.57
CA PHE A 187 4.29 9.38 -12.70
C PHE A 187 5.24 10.59 -12.64
N VAL A 188 5.07 11.54 -11.71
CA VAL A 188 6.00 12.67 -11.58
C VAL A 188 7.35 12.23 -11.04
N ASP A 189 8.39 12.99 -11.36
CA ASP A 189 9.78 12.73 -10.95
C ASP A 189 10.18 13.48 -9.68
N ASP A 190 9.34 14.41 -9.16
CA ASP A 190 9.48 15.08 -7.86
C ASP A 190 8.14 15.08 -7.13
N LEU A 191 7.89 13.97 -6.42
CA LEU A 191 6.64 13.71 -5.74
C LEU A 191 6.42 14.67 -4.57
N ASN A 192 7.45 14.90 -3.76
CA ASN A 192 7.31 15.73 -2.56
C ASN A 192 6.98 17.17 -2.91
N LYS A 193 7.53 17.71 -3.99
CA LYS A 193 7.14 19.04 -4.49
C LYS A 193 5.66 19.12 -4.85
N LEU A 194 5.14 18.11 -5.56
CA LEU A 194 3.72 18.05 -5.92
C LEU A 194 2.82 17.95 -4.67
N ILE A 195 3.22 17.16 -3.69
CA ILE A 195 2.46 16.95 -2.45
C ILE A 195 2.45 18.21 -1.58
N LEU A 196 3.58 18.86 -1.38
CA LEU A 196 3.70 20.11 -0.59
C LEU A 196 2.88 21.27 -1.17
N ASP A 197 2.52 21.18 -2.44
CA ASP A 197 1.63 22.17 -3.09
C ASP A 197 0.13 21.94 -2.80
N GLN A 198 -0.25 20.79 -2.22
CA GLN A 198 -1.66 20.49 -1.95
C GLN A 198 -2.13 21.17 -0.64
N PRO A 199 -3.24 21.95 -0.68
CA PRO A 199 -3.70 22.68 0.49
C PRO A 199 -4.68 21.87 1.37
N PHE A 200 -4.66 22.15 2.69
CA PHE A 200 -5.67 21.68 3.66
C PHE A 200 -6.81 22.69 3.73
N GLU A 201 -7.97 22.35 3.15
CA GLU A 201 -9.09 23.28 2.97
C GLU A 201 -10.30 23.00 3.87
N LYS A 202 -10.39 21.78 4.45
CA LYS A 202 -11.49 21.37 5.35
C LYS A 202 -10.96 21.20 6.78
N THR A 203 -11.87 21.31 7.76
CA THR A 203 -11.52 21.11 9.18
C THR A 203 -11.02 19.69 9.42
N PRO A 204 -9.78 19.49 9.95
CA PRO A 204 -9.22 18.16 10.19
C PRO A 204 -9.94 17.43 11.31
N GLY A 205 -9.91 16.09 11.27
CA GLY A 205 -10.49 15.20 12.27
C GLY A 205 -12.02 15.11 12.27
N LYS A 206 -12.70 15.63 11.24
CA LYS A 206 -14.18 15.67 11.20
C LYS A 206 -14.80 14.66 10.24
N LYS A 207 -14.18 14.38 9.14
CA LYS A 207 -14.73 13.51 8.08
C LYS A 207 -13.64 12.64 7.51
N PHE A 208 -13.93 11.36 7.39
CA PHE A 208 -13.14 10.43 6.60
C PHE A 208 -13.23 10.79 5.11
N ASP A 209 -12.07 10.92 4.47
CA ASP A 209 -11.95 11.21 3.05
C ASP A 209 -10.65 10.53 2.57
N TYR A 210 -10.78 9.32 2.02
CA TYR A 210 -9.64 8.51 1.63
C TYR A 210 -8.76 9.25 0.63
N SER A 211 -7.49 9.42 0.97
CA SER A 211 -6.57 10.24 0.20
C SER A 211 -5.15 9.73 0.30
N SER A 212 -4.59 9.32 -0.83
CA SER A 212 -3.18 8.91 -0.95
C SER A 212 -2.21 10.03 -0.57
N GLY A 213 -2.60 11.29 -0.78
CA GLY A 213 -1.82 12.46 -0.39
C GLY A 213 -1.55 12.53 1.12
N ASN A 214 -2.51 12.09 1.95
CA ASN A 214 -2.31 12.01 3.40
C ASN A 214 -1.12 11.12 3.77
N THR A 215 -1.02 9.98 3.13
CA THR A 215 0.07 9.02 3.38
C THR A 215 1.41 9.58 2.91
N GLN A 216 1.44 10.28 1.78
CA GLN A 216 2.68 10.90 1.32
C GLN A 216 3.11 12.07 2.22
N PHE A 217 2.18 12.88 2.74
CA PHE A 217 2.52 13.87 3.78
C PHE A 217 3.07 13.20 5.03
N LEU A 218 2.49 12.07 5.44
CA LEU A 218 2.96 11.32 6.61
C LEU A 218 4.38 10.80 6.42
N SER A 219 4.76 10.35 5.21
CA SER A 219 6.14 9.94 4.92
C SER A 219 7.12 11.10 5.07
N ILE A 220 6.77 12.28 4.58
CA ILE A 220 7.60 13.49 4.75
C ILE A 220 7.78 13.84 6.24
N VAL A 221 6.70 13.74 7.04
CA VAL A 221 6.76 13.93 8.50
C VAL A 221 7.76 12.97 9.13
N ILE A 222 7.67 11.67 8.81
CA ILE A 222 8.52 10.64 9.39
C ILE A 222 9.98 10.84 8.97
N GLU A 223 10.26 11.08 7.69
CA GLU A 223 11.64 11.34 7.23
C GLU A 223 12.25 12.57 7.92
N ARG A 224 11.49 13.66 8.06
CA ARG A 224 11.97 14.88 8.74
C ARG A 224 12.15 14.67 10.24
N ALA A 225 11.31 13.86 10.88
CA ALA A 225 11.41 13.55 12.29
C ALA A 225 12.61 12.64 12.60
N THR A 226 12.80 11.57 11.80
CA THR A 226 13.83 10.56 12.03
C THR A 226 15.20 10.91 11.44
N GLY A 227 15.23 11.76 10.42
CA GLY A 227 16.41 12.03 9.61
C GLY A 227 16.81 10.85 8.71
N LYS A 228 15.98 9.83 8.57
CA LYS A 228 16.21 8.62 7.78
C LYS A 228 15.22 8.51 6.63
N LYS A 229 15.63 7.86 5.54
CA LYS A 229 14.71 7.47 4.46
C LYS A 229 13.74 6.41 4.94
N ILE A 230 12.48 6.46 4.45
CA ILE A 230 11.43 5.52 4.83
C ILE A 230 11.85 4.06 4.59
N ALA A 231 12.45 3.76 3.43
CA ALA A 231 12.89 2.43 3.06
C ALA A 231 13.96 1.87 4.02
N GLU A 232 14.96 2.68 4.36
CA GLU A 232 16.01 2.33 5.32
C GLU A 232 15.42 2.07 6.71
N TYR A 233 14.60 3.00 7.21
CA TYR A 233 14.01 2.89 8.56
C TYR A 233 13.07 1.69 8.68
N PHE A 234 12.31 1.35 7.61
CA PHE A 234 11.49 0.14 7.56
C PHE A 234 12.33 -1.13 7.51
N SER A 235 13.38 -1.18 6.68
CA SER A 235 14.27 -2.33 6.56
C SER A 235 14.88 -2.70 7.91
N GLU A 236 15.49 -1.73 8.60
CA GLU A 236 16.19 -1.94 9.88
C GLU A 236 15.26 -2.34 11.03
N ASN A 237 14.06 -1.77 11.07
CA ASN A 237 13.14 -1.96 12.20
C ASN A 237 12.16 -3.11 12.04
N PHE A 238 11.85 -3.49 10.80
CA PHE A 238 10.85 -4.50 10.53
C PHE A 238 11.32 -5.59 9.57
N TRP A 239 11.68 -5.29 8.32
CA TRP A 239 11.88 -6.28 7.27
C TRP A 239 12.98 -7.30 7.62
N GLN A 240 14.13 -6.81 8.06
CA GLN A 240 15.23 -7.65 8.53
C GLN A 240 14.86 -8.47 9.77
N LYS A 241 14.16 -7.84 10.74
CA LYS A 241 13.79 -8.49 12.01
C LYS A 241 12.67 -9.51 11.84
N MET A 242 11.83 -9.34 10.81
CA MET A 242 10.83 -10.33 10.42
C MET A 242 11.42 -11.49 9.63
N ASN A 243 12.73 -11.51 9.38
CA ASN A 243 13.41 -12.53 8.62
C ASN A 243 12.74 -12.77 7.25
N ALA A 244 12.39 -11.69 6.57
CA ALA A 244 11.80 -11.77 5.24
C ALA A 244 12.65 -12.64 4.32
N GLN A 245 12.02 -13.46 3.49
CA GLN A 245 12.71 -14.44 2.67
C GLN A 245 13.46 -13.77 1.51
N ASN A 246 12.90 -12.67 0.99
CA ASN A 246 13.45 -11.93 -0.12
C ASN A 246 13.64 -10.46 0.24
N ASP A 247 14.56 -9.79 -0.45
CA ASP A 247 14.57 -8.34 -0.49
C ASP A 247 13.24 -7.85 -1.07
N ALA A 248 12.74 -6.72 -0.59
CA ALA A 248 11.62 -6.03 -1.18
C ALA A 248 12.09 -4.78 -1.94
N LEU A 249 11.19 -4.19 -2.73
CA LEU A 249 11.44 -2.94 -3.40
C LEU A 249 10.39 -1.90 -2.96
N TRP A 250 10.79 -0.64 -2.93
CA TRP A 250 9.82 0.45 -2.84
C TRP A 250 10.04 1.43 -3.97
N GLN A 251 9.00 1.62 -4.77
CA GLN A 251 9.08 2.45 -5.96
C GLN A 251 9.36 3.91 -5.62
N LEU A 252 10.35 4.49 -6.29
CA LEU A 252 10.70 5.91 -6.19
C LEU A 252 9.93 6.74 -7.22
N ASP A 253 9.84 8.03 -6.96
CA ASP A 253 9.47 9.00 -7.98
C ASP A 253 10.58 9.12 -9.05
N SER A 254 11.84 9.31 -8.62
CA SER A 254 13.05 9.22 -9.43
C SER A 254 14.26 8.95 -8.52
N TYR A 255 15.38 8.47 -9.08
CA TYR A 255 16.64 8.37 -8.32
C TYR A 255 17.18 9.74 -7.91
N GLU A 256 16.91 10.79 -8.68
CA GLU A 256 17.40 12.15 -8.38
C GLU A 256 16.75 12.71 -7.11
N SER A 257 15.43 12.63 -6.97
CA SER A 257 14.69 13.10 -5.79
C SER A 257 14.67 12.08 -4.67
N GLY A 258 14.70 10.78 -4.98
CA GLY A 258 14.82 9.68 -4.02
C GLY A 258 13.67 9.59 -3.02
N ASN A 259 12.45 9.99 -3.41
CA ASN A 259 11.29 9.88 -2.55
C ASN A 259 10.51 8.61 -2.86
N VAL A 260 10.32 7.75 -1.87
CA VAL A 260 9.44 6.58 -2.03
C VAL A 260 7.99 7.02 -2.24
N LYS A 261 7.27 6.33 -3.12
CA LYS A 261 5.83 6.47 -3.26
C LYS A 261 5.15 5.77 -2.08
N ALA A 262 5.15 6.43 -0.91
CA ALA A 262 4.72 5.84 0.35
C ALA A 262 3.23 5.47 0.37
N PHE A 263 2.41 6.13 -0.46
CA PHE A 263 0.99 5.86 -0.58
C PHE A 263 0.68 4.57 -1.34
N CYS A 264 1.67 4.01 -2.05
CA CYS A 264 1.57 2.78 -2.83
C CYS A 264 2.95 2.12 -2.98
N CYS A 265 2.98 1.07 -3.78
CA CYS A 265 4.15 0.72 -4.57
C CYS A 265 5.29 0.14 -3.74
N PHE A 266 4.93 -0.57 -2.64
CA PHE A 266 5.81 -1.53 -1.98
C PHE A 266 5.68 -2.87 -2.73
N ILE A 267 6.79 -3.43 -3.17
CA ILE A 267 6.85 -4.60 -4.03
C ILE A 267 7.51 -5.73 -3.24
N SER A 268 6.83 -6.88 -3.15
CA SER A 268 7.34 -8.07 -2.47
C SER A 268 6.68 -9.34 -2.98
N THR A 269 7.14 -10.49 -2.50
CA THR A 269 6.43 -11.76 -2.71
C THR A 269 5.17 -11.83 -1.85
N ALA A 270 4.21 -12.69 -2.24
CA ALA A 270 3.00 -12.92 -1.46
C ALA A 270 3.30 -13.48 -0.06
N LYS A 271 4.30 -14.34 0.06
CA LYS A 271 4.77 -14.89 1.35
C LYS A 271 5.33 -13.79 2.26
N ASP A 272 6.12 -12.90 1.71
CA ASP A 272 6.78 -11.89 2.53
C ASP A 272 5.84 -10.75 2.94
N ILE A 273 4.89 -10.34 2.09
CA ILE A 273 3.88 -9.34 2.49
C ILE A 273 2.96 -9.88 3.60
N SER A 274 2.72 -11.20 3.64
CA SER A 274 1.94 -11.85 4.70
C SER A 274 2.55 -11.69 6.09
N ARG A 275 3.87 -11.45 6.19
CA ARG A 275 4.58 -11.19 7.46
C ARG A 275 4.08 -9.93 8.15
N ILE A 276 3.64 -8.93 7.39
CA ILE A 276 3.00 -7.75 7.95
C ILE A 276 1.68 -8.16 8.63
N GLY A 277 0.91 -9.05 8.02
CA GLY A 277 -0.30 -9.62 8.62
C GLY A 277 -0.02 -10.33 9.94
N LYS A 278 1.04 -11.16 9.99
CA LYS A 278 1.45 -11.84 11.22
C LYS A 278 1.85 -10.86 12.32
N LEU A 279 2.54 -9.78 11.99
CA LEU A 279 2.91 -8.76 12.97
C LEU A 279 1.68 -8.09 13.59
N TYR A 280 0.65 -7.80 12.77
CA TYR A 280 -0.64 -7.29 13.27
C TYR A 280 -1.39 -8.33 14.10
N LEU A 281 -1.48 -9.59 13.62
CA LEU A 281 -2.15 -10.68 14.31
C LEU A 281 -1.57 -10.92 15.72
N ASN A 282 -0.24 -10.80 15.86
CA ASN A 282 0.48 -11.01 17.11
C ASN A 282 0.74 -9.69 17.88
N ASN A 283 -0.07 -8.63 17.62
CA ASN A 283 0.01 -7.36 18.34
C ASN A 283 1.43 -6.78 18.42
N GLY A 284 2.20 -6.87 17.32
CA GLY A 284 3.54 -6.32 17.23
C GLY A 284 4.66 -7.22 17.76
N ASP A 285 4.35 -8.44 18.16
CA ASP A 285 5.34 -9.47 18.49
C ASP A 285 5.74 -10.28 17.25
N TRP A 286 7.02 -10.54 17.11
CA TRP A 286 7.58 -11.42 16.09
C TRP A 286 8.42 -12.52 16.75
N ASN A 287 7.82 -13.70 16.89
CA ASN A 287 8.47 -14.88 17.47
C ASN A 287 9.13 -14.62 18.84
N GLY A 288 8.45 -13.89 19.74
CA GLY A 288 8.90 -13.52 21.07
C GLY A 288 9.74 -12.23 21.13
N THR A 289 9.93 -11.54 20.01
CA THR A 289 10.61 -10.23 19.96
C THR A 289 9.59 -9.13 19.66
N ARG A 290 9.45 -8.17 20.55
CA ARG A 290 8.57 -7.00 20.36
C ARG A 290 9.20 -6.05 19.34
N LEU A 291 8.62 -5.94 18.14
CA LEU A 291 9.08 -5.02 17.10
C LEU A 291 8.39 -3.65 17.18
N ILE A 292 7.16 -3.62 17.69
CA ILE A 292 6.37 -2.40 17.88
C ILE A 292 5.44 -2.58 19.09
N ASN A 293 5.13 -1.49 19.77
CA ASN A 293 4.26 -1.49 20.94
C ASN A 293 2.87 -2.05 20.61
N SER A 294 2.39 -3.01 21.40
CA SER A 294 1.07 -3.63 21.22
C SER A 294 -0.08 -2.63 21.23
N SER A 295 0.02 -1.63 22.10
CA SER A 295 -1.02 -0.60 22.19
C SER A 295 -1.15 0.22 20.92
N PHE A 296 -0.07 0.39 20.14
CA PHE A 296 -0.15 1.05 18.84
C PHE A 296 -0.91 0.19 17.82
N ILE A 297 -0.59 -1.11 17.72
CA ILE A 297 -1.29 -2.05 16.84
C ILE A 297 -2.78 -2.11 17.21
N GLU A 298 -3.11 -2.33 18.49
CA GLU A 298 -4.49 -2.36 18.99
C GLU A 298 -5.27 -1.09 18.66
N ASN A 299 -4.62 0.07 18.72
CA ASN A 299 -5.25 1.34 18.37
C ASN A 299 -5.37 1.56 16.86
N SER A 300 -4.48 0.97 16.07
CA SER A 300 -4.49 1.09 14.61
C SER A 300 -5.64 0.34 13.95
N ILE A 301 -6.13 -0.71 14.60
CA ILE A 301 -7.29 -1.51 14.17
C ILE A 301 -8.59 -1.12 14.90
N LYS A 302 -8.67 0.08 15.47
CA LYS A 302 -9.89 0.64 16.07
C LYS A 302 -10.41 1.81 15.26
N ALA A 303 -11.69 1.73 14.94
CA ALA A 303 -12.41 2.83 14.30
C ALA A 303 -12.49 4.06 15.20
N LYS A 304 -12.30 5.25 14.65
CA LYS A 304 -12.39 6.52 15.38
C LYS A 304 -13.20 7.58 14.64
N VAL A 305 -12.77 7.97 13.45
CA VAL A 305 -13.46 8.96 12.59
C VAL A 305 -14.38 8.27 11.59
N SER A 306 -14.09 7.04 11.24
CA SER A 306 -14.85 6.20 10.33
C SER A 306 -14.99 4.81 10.92
N ASP A 307 -16.15 4.17 10.76
CA ASP A 307 -16.37 2.79 11.24
C ASP A 307 -15.60 1.75 10.43
N ILE A 308 -15.14 2.13 9.22
CA ILE A 308 -14.47 1.20 8.28
C ILE A 308 -12.95 1.42 8.16
N TYR A 309 -12.35 2.37 8.92
CA TYR A 309 -10.94 2.68 8.77
C TYR A 309 -10.29 3.11 10.10
N GLY A 310 -9.18 2.47 10.42
CA GLY A 310 -8.35 2.78 11.57
C GLY A 310 -7.15 3.67 11.20
N ILE A 311 -5.95 3.30 11.66
CA ILE A 311 -4.70 3.96 11.29
C ILE A 311 -4.03 3.14 10.17
N GLY A 312 -4.30 3.52 8.93
CA GLY A 312 -3.76 2.84 7.74
C GLY A 312 -4.34 1.44 7.46
N THR A 313 -5.43 1.05 8.11
CA THR A 313 -6.00 -0.30 8.04
C THR A 313 -7.51 -0.22 7.84
N TRP A 314 -8.05 -1.00 6.91
CA TRP A 314 -9.48 -1.17 6.71
C TRP A 314 -10.07 -2.10 7.75
N LEU A 315 -11.30 -1.83 8.18
CA LEU A 315 -12.00 -2.54 9.26
C LEU A 315 -13.38 -2.95 8.78
N THR A 316 -13.79 -4.17 9.11
CA THR A 316 -15.15 -4.65 8.87
C THR A 316 -15.49 -5.76 9.86
N ASN A 317 -16.79 -6.09 9.94
CA ASN A 317 -17.27 -7.31 10.59
C ASN A 317 -18.00 -8.14 9.55
N TYR A 318 -17.61 -9.40 9.44
CA TYR A 318 -18.22 -10.36 8.52
C TYR A 318 -18.51 -11.68 9.22
N LYS A 319 -19.75 -12.14 9.16
CA LYS A 319 -20.22 -13.35 9.85
C LYS A 319 -19.93 -13.35 11.37
N GLY A 320 -19.92 -12.17 11.99
CA GLY A 320 -19.64 -11.99 13.42
C GLY A 320 -18.15 -11.98 13.78
N LEU A 321 -17.25 -12.05 12.81
CA LEU A 321 -15.81 -11.98 12.97
C LEU A 321 -15.31 -10.55 12.71
N ASP A 322 -14.51 -10.00 13.61
CA ASP A 322 -13.85 -8.72 13.39
C ASP A 322 -12.64 -8.91 12.48
N ILE A 323 -12.57 -8.10 11.43
CA ILE A 323 -11.58 -8.21 10.37
C ILE A 323 -10.80 -6.91 10.26
N ALA A 324 -9.50 -7.01 10.30
CA ALA A 324 -8.58 -5.96 9.87
C ALA A 324 -7.99 -6.34 8.50
N MET A 325 -7.98 -5.38 7.56
CA MET A 325 -7.56 -5.66 6.19
C MET A 325 -6.59 -4.60 5.67
N MET A 326 -5.50 -5.05 5.09
CA MET A 326 -4.65 -4.26 4.22
C MET A 326 -5.16 -4.47 2.80
N ARG A 327 -5.48 -3.37 2.10
CA ARG A 327 -6.09 -3.44 0.78
C ARG A 327 -5.33 -2.57 -0.22
N GLY A 328 -5.00 -3.16 -1.36
CA GLY A 328 -4.38 -2.48 -2.50
C GLY A 328 -5.25 -2.53 -3.75
N HIS A 329 -4.95 -1.65 -4.70
CA HIS A 329 -5.56 -1.63 -6.02
C HIS A 329 -5.48 -3.02 -6.70
N LEU A 330 -6.44 -3.37 -7.56
CA LEU A 330 -6.54 -4.66 -8.24
C LEU A 330 -6.69 -5.87 -7.30
N GLY A 331 -7.19 -5.65 -6.07
CA GLY A 331 -7.48 -6.73 -5.13
C GLY A 331 -6.24 -7.33 -4.47
N GLN A 332 -5.23 -6.53 -4.18
CA GLN A 332 -4.17 -6.96 -3.27
C GLN A 332 -4.73 -6.96 -1.86
N TYR A 333 -4.71 -8.11 -1.17
CA TYR A 333 -5.26 -8.26 0.17
C TYR A 333 -4.27 -8.94 1.12
N VAL A 334 -4.18 -8.43 2.35
CA VAL A 334 -3.73 -9.16 3.53
C VAL A 334 -4.83 -8.98 4.57
N ILE A 335 -5.62 -10.02 4.76
CA ILE A 335 -6.81 -10.05 5.62
C ILE A 335 -6.44 -10.74 6.91
N ILE A 336 -6.78 -10.15 8.05
CA ILE A 336 -6.44 -10.64 9.38
C ILE A 336 -7.73 -10.88 10.15
N ILE A 337 -7.92 -12.10 10.65
CA ILE A 337 -9.06 -12.51 11.47
C ILE A 337 -8.51 -12.99 12.82
N PRO A 338 -8.41 -12.10 13.84
CA PRO A 338 -7.73 -12.40 15.10
C PRO A 338 -8.33 -13.59 15.85
N GLU A 339 -9.66 -13.69 15.90
CA GLU A 339 -10.36 -14.77 16.64
C GLU A 339 -10.06 -16.15 16.07
N LYS A 340 -9.72 -16.23 14.78
CA LYS A 340 -9.34 -17.47 14.09
C LYS A 340 -7.83 -17.66 13.99
N LYS A 341 -7.03 -16.70 14.47
CA LYS A 341 -5.58 -16.65 14.24
C LYS A 341 -5.21 -16.86 12.78
N LEU A 342 -5.93 -16.18 11.90
CA LEU A 342 -5.91 -16.40 10.47
C LEU A 342 -5.42 -15.19 9.71
N ILE A 343 -4.57 -15.42 8.72
CA ILE A 343 -4.16 -14.44 7.72
C ILE A 343 -4.48 -15.04 6.35
N ILE A 344 -5.13 -14.25 5.51
CA ILE A 344 -5.40 -14.59 4.12
C ILE A 344 -4.69 -13.56 3.26
N THR A 345 -3.83 -14.00 2.35
CA THR A 345 -3.15 -13.13 1.41
C THR A 345 -3.55 -13.46 -0.01
N ARG A 346 -3.99 -12.45 -0.73
CA ARG A 346 -4.28 -12.58 -2.15
C ARG A 346 -3.55 -11.48 -2.92
N THR A 347 -2.92 -11.85 -4.03
CA THR A 347 -2.42 -10.93 -5.05
C THR A 347 -3.06 -11.24 -6.40
N GLY A 348 -3.21 -10.24 -7.28
CA GLY A 348 -3.81 -10.45 -8.59
C GLY A 348 -4.03 -9.16 -9.38
N LYS A 349 -4.71 -9.29 -10.52
CA LYS A 349 -4.81 -8.23 -11.54
C LYS A 349 -6.21 -7.62 -11.65
N LYS A 350 -7.22 -8.19 -10.96
CA LYS A 350 -8.59 -7.72 -10.96
C LYS A 350 -9.23 -7.83 -9.57
N TYR A 351 -10.29 -7.11 -9.34
CA TYR A 351 -11.17 -7.18 -8.18
C TYR A 351 -12.61 -6.86 -8.61
N MET A 352 -13.58 -7.20 -7.78
CA MET A 352 -14.97 -6.84 -8.02
C MET A 352 -15.18 -5.36 -7.69
N ASP A 353 -15.15 -4.51 -8.71
CA ASP A 353 -15.38 -3.07 -8.54
C ASP A 353 -16.88 -2.79 -8.42
N ASN A 354 -17.31 -2.42 -7.23
CA ASN A 354 -18.68 -1.98 -6.95
C ASN A 354 -18.84 -0.44 -7.01
N GLY A 355 -17.82 0.27 -7.50
CA GLY A 355 -17.79 1.73 -7.60
C GLY A 355 -17.58 2.45 -6.27
N ALA A 356 -17.40 1.72 -5.17
CA ALA A 356 -17.11 2.26 -3.84
C ALA A 356 -15.60 2.15 -3.52
N ILE A 357 -15.10 3.08 -2.71
CA ILE A 357 -13.76 2.96 -2.12
C ILE A 357 -13.77 1.91 -0.99
N GLU A 358 -14.95 1.47 -0.59
CA GLU A 358 -15.22 0.54 0.50
C GLU A 358 -14.72 -0.88 0.21
N ILE A 359 -14.83 -1.75 1.20
CA ILE A 359 -14.42 -3.16 1.11
C ILE A 359 -15.25 -3.86 0.02
N THR A 360 -14.58 -4.49 -0.92
CA THR A 360 -15.19 -5.11 -2.10
C THR A 360 -15.63 -6.55 -1.82
N GLU A 361 -16.69 -6.99 -2.52
CA GLU A 361 -17.34 -8.30 -2.28
C GLU A 361 -16.40 -9.48 -2.49
N ASP A 362 -15.46 -9.37 -3.41
CA ASP A 362 -14.46 -10.42 -3.67
C ASP A 362 -13.62 -10.77 -2.43
N SER A 363 -13.34 -9.79 -1.56
CA SER A 363 -12.60 -10.05 -0.33
C SER A 363 -13.34 -11.02 0.61
N PHE A 364 -14.67 -10.98 0.62
CA PHE A 364 -15.49 -11.90 1.41
C PHE A 364 -15.51 -13.32 0.83
N ILE A 365 -15.39 -13.49 -0.50
CA ILE A 365 -15.26 -14.78 -1.15
C ILE A 365 -13.96 -15.47 -0.72
N TYR A 366 -12.83 -14.72 -0.66
CA TYR A 366 -11.57 -15.27 -0.15
C TYR A 366 -11.64 -15.64 1.34
N ILE A 367 -12.39 -14.88 2.14
CA ILE A 367 -12.63 -15.20 3.56
C ILE A 367 -13.47 -16.49 3.66
N ASP A 368 -14.54 -16.61 2.89
CA ASP A 368 -15.42 -17.76 2.92
C ASP A 368 -14.68 -19.05 2.54
N GLU A 369 -13.84 -19.00 1.53
CA GLU A 369 -13.02 -20.15 1.14
C GLU A 369 -12.01 -20.51 2.23
N ALA A 370 -11.36 -19.56 2.84
CA ALA A 370 -10.44 -19.83 3.94
C ALA A 370 -11.15 -20.48 5.15
N LEU A 371 -12.33 -19.97 5.52
CA LEU A 371 -13.13 -20.56 6.59
C LEU A 371 -13.59 -21.99 6.23
N ARG A 372 -14.02 -22.23 4.99
CA ARG A 372 -14.40 -23.56 4.50
C ARG A 372 -13.23 -24.56 4.61
N ILE A 373 -12.02 -24.14 4.30
CA ILE A 373 -10.81 -24.99 4.38
C ILE A 373 -10.49 -25.33 5.84
N LEU A 374 -10.66 -24.39 6.77
CA LEU A 374 -10.41 -24.60 8.20
C LEU A 374 -11.43 -25.57 8.86
N ASP A 375 -12.66 -25.60 8.35
CA ASP A 375 -13.75 -26.40 8.93
C ASP A 375 -13.74 -27.87 8.40
N ASN A 376 -12.87 -28.20 7.44
CA ASN A 376 -12.72 -29.54 6.85
C ASN A 376 -11.41 -30.23 7.26
#